data_88e699e6247b1d3b888e0436f1b04086
#
_entry.id   88e699e6247b1d3b888e0436f1b04086
#
_cell.length_a   1.000
_cell.length_b   1.000
_cell.length_c   1.000
_cell.angle_alpha   90.00
_cell.angle_beta   90.00
_cell.angle_gamma   90.00
#
_symmetry.space_group_name_H-M   'P 1'
#
loop_
_entity.id
_entity.type
_entity.pdbx_description
1 polymer ?
#
loop_
_entity_poly.entity_id
_entity_poly.type
_entity_poly.pdbx_seq_one_letter_code
_entity_poly.pdbx_strand_id
1 'polypeptide(L)'
;MAGTLLHVKVAPKGMGLNDFVAHEEGFYADEGIEVELDWKTFRGTQSSWKKYDYFQRPQDKPYTEGGDEQVVQCACVWGTISNASAGMGRMVADCHGVSPWSIFVRPESKIRRPGDLKDVPIAVGMRAGSHFNVPFRLEKYLPLEHIKTANVGGFGARLAALLDKEIEAASLLPPQIDMAKQLGFREIIADEFHTLWWVPESAPREEVRAYLRALDRAERALEADLPKYLPLWRRCVPPEFQDREWDTSRFSRGERFVYKPIPREEFEGVFEQVKRWGLDQHLKERSFDKLVYHAAP
;
A
#
# COMPACT_ATOMS: atom_id res chain seq x y z
N MET A 1 -31.12 -18.21 -16.10
CA MET A 1 -30.78 -16.87 -16.60
C MET A 1 -29.49 -16.49 -15.86
N ALA A 2 -28.38 -16.32 -16.57
CA ALA A 2 -27.18 -15.79 -15.96
C ALA A 2 -27.49 -14.33 -15.57
N GLY A 3 -27.50 -14.03 -14.26
CA GLY A 3 -27.65 -12.66 -13.77
C GLY A 3 -26.50 -11.81 -14.31
N THR A 4 -26.76 -10.56 -14.60
CA THR A 4 -25.69 -9.60 -14.94
C THR A 4 -24.78 -9.47 -13.73
N LEU A 5 -23.49 -9.73 -13.91
CA LEU A 5 -22.50 -9.52 -12.85
C LEU A 5 -22.40 -8.01 -12.56
N LEU A 6 -22.29 -7.67 -11.29
CA LEU A 6 -22.06 -6.28 -10.87
C LEU A 6 -20.60 -5.92 -11.15
N HIS A 7 -20.37 -4.78 -11.80
CA HIS A 7 -19.02 -4.34 -12.17
C HIS A 7 -18.38 -3.51 -11.06
N VAL A 8 -17.20 -3.91 -10.62
CA VAL A 8 -16.43 -3.22 -9.58
C VAL A 8 -15.06 -2.83 -10.12
N LYS A 9 -14.72 -1.57 -10.09
CA LYS A 9 -13.39 -1.09 -10.45
C LYS A 9 -12.52 -0.96 -9.22
N VAL A 10 -11.34 -1.53 -9.27
CA VAL A 10 -10.38 -1.58 -8.15
C VAL A 10 -9.03 -1.04 -8.57
N ALA A 11 -8.46 -0.14 -7.78
CA ALA A 11 -7.08 0.28 -7.89
C ALA A 11 -6.20 -0.67 -7.06
N PRO A 12 -5.50 -1.65 -7.67
CA PRO A 12 -4.73 -2.64 -6.93
C PRO A 12 -3.53 -2.02 -6.23
N LYS A 13 -3.18 -2.55 -5.07
CA LYS A 13 -2.02 -2.09 -4.29
C LYS A 13 -0.68 -2.59 -4.81
N GLY A 14 -0.67 -3.81 -5.34
CA GLY A 14 0.55 -4.52 -5.74
C GLY A 14 1.49 -4.87 -4.58
N MET A 15 0.99 -4.86 -3.35
CA MET A 15 1.74 -5.23 -2.15
C MET A 15 1.36 -6.60 -1.59
N GLY A 16 0.32 -7.23 -2.16
CA GLY A 16 -0.17 -8.56 -1.83
C GLY A 16 -0.72 -9.27 -3.05
N LEU A 17 -1.03 -10.53 -2.92
CA LEU A 17 -1.51 -11.40 -4.01
C LEU A 17 -3.02 -11.57 -4.02
N ASN A 18 -3.75 -11.04 -3.04
CA ASN A 18 -5.17 -11.32 -2.84
C ASN A 18 -6.05 -11.01 -4.06
N ASP A 19 -5.87 -9.84 -4.69
CA ASP A 19 -6.64 -9.47 -5.89
C ASP A 19 -6.36 -10.41 -7.07
N PHE A 20 -5.10 -10.82 -7.24
CA PHE A 20 -4.71 -11.75 -8.30
C PHE A 20 -5.28 -13.14 -8.07
N VAL A 21 -5.21 -13.63 -6.83
CA VAL A 21 -5.74 -14.93 -6.45
C VAL A 21 -7.26 -14.94 -6.58
N ALA A 22 -7.95 -13.89 -6.12
CA ALA A 22 -9.40 -13.78 -6.27
C ALA A 22 -9.82 -13.83 -7.74
N HIS A 23 -9.04 -13.21 -8.63
CA HIS A 23 -9.29 -13.24 -10.07
C HIS A 23 -9.01 -14.63 -10.67
N GLU A 24 -7.82 -15.21 -10.41
CA GLU A 24 -7.39 -16.51 -10.98
C GLU A 24 -8.27 -17.67 -10.53
N GLU A 25 -8.74 -17.66 -9.28
CA GLU A 25 -9.60 -18.71 -8.72
C GLU A 25 -11.10 -18.47 -8.98
N GLY A 26 -11.46 -17.38 -9.65
CA GLY A 26 -12.86 -17.05 -9.98
C GLY A 26 -13.70 -16.59 -8.79
N PHE A 27 -13.09 -16.21 -7.67
CA PHE A 27 -13.83 -15.83 -6.46
C PHE A 27 -14.68 -14.59 -6.63
N TYR A 28 -14.31 -13.67 -7.51
CA TYR A 28 -15.13 -12.52 -7.86
C TYR A 28 -16.44 -12.94 -8.56
N ALA A 29 -16.32 -13.83 -9.54
CA ALA A 29 -17.50 -14.34 -10.27
C ALA A 29 -18.44 -15.15 -9.34
N ASP A 30 -17.89 -15.93 -8.43
CA ASP A 30 -18.68 -16.68 -7.44
C ASP A 30 -19.46 -15.75 -6.49
N GLU A 31 -18.92 -14.56 -6.21
CA GLU A 31 -19.59 -13.53 -5.41
C GLU A 31 -20.53 -12.65 -6.24
N GLY A 32 -20.72 -12.94 -7.54
CA GLY A 32 -21.63 -12.23 -8.42
C GLY A 32 -21.11 -10.89 -8.92
N ILE A 33 -19.80 -10.66 -8.89
CA ILE A 33 -19.16 -9.44 -9.35
C ILE A 33 -18.12 -9.72 -10.45
N GLU A 34 -17.92 -8.74 -11.32
CA GLU A 34 -16.82 -8.65 -12.25
C GLU A 34 -15.88 -7.53 -11.77
N VAL A 35 -14.61 -7.83 -11.56
CA VAL A 35 -13.64 -6.86 -11.06
C VAL A 35 -12.69 -6.45 -12.17
N GLU A 36 -12.68 -5.15 -12.47
CA GLU A 36 -11.67 -4.51 -13.30
C GLU A 36 -10.54 -3.99 -12.41
N LEU A 37 -9.31 -4.50 -12.61
CA LEU A 37 -8.13 -3.98 -11.95
C LEU A 37 -7.58 -2.78 -12.73
N ASP A 38 -7.77 -1.57 -12.20
CA ASP A 38 -7.29 -0.33 -12.82
C ASP A 38 -5.78 -0.13 -12.60
N TRP A 39 -4.98 -0.70 -13.49
CA TRP A 39 -3.54 -0.57 -13.48
C TRP A 39 -3.04 0.86 -13.75
N LYS A 40 -3.86 1.75 -14.31
CA LYS A 40 -3.47 3.15 -14.56
C LYS A 40 -3.33 3.93 -13.26
N THR A 41 -4.13 3.59 -12.26
CA THR A 41 -4.03 4.16 -10.92
C THR A 41 -3.04 3.41 -10.04
N PHE A 42 -2.62 2.20 -10.43
CA PHE A 42 -1.61 1.42 -9.74
C PHE A 42 -0.22 2.05 -9.94
N ARG A 43 0.29 2.67 -8.92
CA ARG A 43 1.53 3.47 -8.98
C ARG A 43 2.79 2.73 -8.56
N GLY A 44 2.65 1.50 -8.08
CA GLY A 44 3.77 0.69 -7.62
C GLY A 44 4.72 0.26 -8.74
N THR A 45 4.18 0.06 -9.94
CA THR A 45 4.91 -0.47 -11.10
C THR A 45 5.24 0.58 -12.16
N GLN A 46 4.72 1.80 -12.08
CA GLN A 46 4.73 2.75 -13.21
C GLN A 46 5.65 3.94 -13.06
N SER A 47 6.37 4.09 -11.97
CA SER A 47 7.14 5.30 -11.74
C SER A 47 8.62 5.10 -11.90
N SER A 48 9.23 5.87 -12.78
CA SER A 48 10.66 6.13 -12.75
C SER A 48 10.95 7.18 -11.67
N TRP A 49 11.96 6.99 -10.84
CA TRP A 49 12.37 7.97 -9.83
C TRP A 49 12.77 9.33 -10.46
N LYS A 50 13.21 9.34 -11.71
CA LYS A 50 13.50 10.54 -12.49
C LYS A 50 12.26 11.37 -12.85
N LYS A 51 11.06 10.85 -12.60
CA LYS A 51 9.76 11.48 -12.86
C LYS A 51 8.89 11.49 -11.61
N TYR A 52 9.49 11.65 -10.44
CA TYR A 52 8.77 11.55 -9.16
C TYR A 52 7.72 12.64 -8.92
N ASP A 53 7.75 13.76 -9.62
CA ASP A 53 6.68 14.76 -9.57
C ASP A 53 5.31 14.17 -9.92
N TYR A 54 5.30 13.18 -10.73
CA TYR A 54 4.13 12.45 -11.13
C TYR A 54 3.56 11.55 -10.02
N PHE A 55 4.39 11.21 -9.03
CA PHE A 55 3.96 10.44 -7.86
C PHE A 55 3.36 11.32 -6.76
N GLN A 56 3.06 12.55 -7.04
CA GLN A 56 2.17 13.28 -6.16
C GLN A 56 0.85 12.51 -6.14
N ARG A 57 0.68 11.73 -5.08
CA ARG A 57 -0.66 11.19 -4.83
C ARG A 57 -1.57 12.38 -4.78
N PRO A 58 -2.60 12.37 -5.55
CA PRO A 58 -3.60 13.43 -5.50
C PRO A 58 -4.44 13.24 -4.24
N GLN A 59 -3.84 13.49 -3.09
CA GLN A 59 -4.60 13.71 -1.88
C GLN A 59 -5.43 14.99 -2.00
N ASP A 60 -5.07 15.80 -2.97
CA ASP A 60 -5.80 17.02 -3.35
C ASP A 60 -6.74 16.78 -4.53
N LYS A 61 -6.75 15.59 -5.11
CA LYS A 61 -7.62 15.23 -6.23
C LYS A 61 -8.65 14.22 -5.78
N PRO A 62 -9.91 14.36 -6.23
CA PRO A 62 -10.93 13.36 -5.97
C PRO A 62 -10.50 11.99 -6.50
N TYR A 63 -11.05 10.93 -5.97
CA TYR A 63 -10.84 9.53 -6.35
C TYR A 63 -10.91 9.30 -7.85
N THR A 64 -11.83 9.98 -8.46
CA THR A 64 -12.14 9.88 -9.87
C THR A 64 -12.02 11.28 -10.46
N GLU A 65 -10.96 11.54 -11.23
CA GLU A 65 -11.05 12.57 -12.25
C GLU A 65 -12.00 12.04 -13.32
N GLY A 66 -13.24 12.43 -13.29
CA GLY A 66 -14.13 12.20 -14.40
C GLY A 66 -15.27 11.25 -14.18
N GLY A 67 -15.92 11.24 -13.05
CA GLY A 67 -17.26 10.78 -12.97
C GLY A 67 -17.55 9.48 -12.23
N ASP A 68 -18.65 8.90 -12.51
CA ASP A 68 -19.41 7.89 -11.80
C ASP A 68 -18.75 6.50 -11.68
N GLU A 69 -17.50 6.33 -12.02
CA GLU A 69 -16.80 5.06 -11.88
C GLU A 69 -16.51 4.77 -10.41
N GLN A 70 -17.14 3.74 -9.91
CA GLN A 70 -16.91 3.24 -8.57
C GLN A 70 -15.54 2.61 -8.49
N VAL A 71 -14.66 3.19 -7.69
CA VAL A 71 -13.31 2.69 -7.50
C VAL A 71 -13.10 2.34 -6.04
N VAL A 72 -12.85 1.07 -5.78
CA VAL A 72 -12.32 0.62 -4.50
C VAL A 72 -10.82 0.90 -4.49
N GLN A 73 -10.36 1.66 -3.53
CA GLN A 73 -8.95 2.01 -3.37
C GLN A 73 -8.41 1.53 -2.03
N CYS A 74 -7.09 1.43 -1.94
CA CYS A 74 -6.43 1.11 -0.69
C CYS A 74 -5.15 1.92 -0.50
N ALA A 75 -4.88 2.27 0.77
CA ALA A 75 -3.65 2.91 1.21
C ALA A 75 -3.28 2.48 2.63
N CYS A 76 -2.14 2.97 3.12
CA CYS A 76 -1.81 2.84 4.54
C CYS A 76 -2.88 3.48 5.43
N VAL A 77 -2.94 3.05 6.68
CA VAL A 77 -3.89 3.55 7.68
C VAL A 77 -3.89 5.09 7.75
N TRP A 78 -2.73 5.73 7.80
CA TRP A 78 -2.60 7.20 7.82
C TRP A 78 -3.16 7.85 6.55
N GLY A 79 -2.82 7.31 5.39
CA GLY A 79 -3.28 7.84 4.10
C GLY A 79 -4.77 7.71 3.91
N THR A 80 -5.35 6.55 4.25
CA THR A 80 -6.79 6.32 4.12
C THR A 80 -7.59 7.20 5.07
N ILE A 81 -7.20 7.27 6.34
CA ILE A 81 -7.89 8.12 7.33
C ILE A 81 -7.75 9.60 6.97
N SER A 82 -6.57 10.04 6.51
CA SER A 82 -6.36 11.41 6.06
C SER A 82 -7.24 11.76 4.84
N ASN A 83 -7.35 10.85 3.86
CA ASN A 83 -8.20 11.04 2.69
C ASN A 83 -9.68 11.14 3.07
N ALA A 84 -10.16 10.23 3.92
CA ALA A 84 -11.52 10.26 4.42
C ALA A 84 -11.79 11.57 5.21
N SER A 85 -10.88 11.96 6.09
CA SER A 85 -10.93 13.22 6.84
C SER A 85 -11.00 14.45 5.92
N ALA A 86 -10.31 14.43 4.80
CA ALA A 86 -10.33 15.50 3.80
C ALA A 86 -11.62 15.54 2.96
N GLY A 87 -12.48 14.54 3.09
CA GLY A 87 -13.73 14.41 2.32
C GLY A 87 -13.56 13.68 0.99
N MET A 88 -12.53 12.87 0.85
CA MET A 88 -12.21 12.13 -0.38
C MET A 88 -12.75 10.69 -0.34
N GLY A 89 -13.99 10.51 0.06
CA GLY A 89 -14.62 9.21 0.24
C GLY A 89 -14.66 8.77 1.69
N ARG A 90 -14.92 7.49 1.93
CA ARG A 90 -15.08 6.90 3.25
C ARG A 90 -14.22 5.66 3.42
N MET A 91 -13.67 5.48 4.60
CA MET A 91 -12.88 4.33 5.00
C MET A 91 -13.78 3.11 5.21
N VAL A 92 -13.44 1.99 4.60
CA VAL A 92 -14.10 0.71 4.89
C VAL A 92 -13.65 0.24 6.27
N ALA A 93 -14.60 0.09 7.19
CA ALA A 93 -14.32 -0.18 8.60
C ALA A 93 -14.21 -1.67 8.94
N ASP A 94 -14.72 -2.55 8.08
CA ASP A 94 -14.94 -3.96 8.40
C ASP A 94 -13.68 -4.83 8.24
N CYS A 95 -12.62 -4.29 7.63
CA CYS A 95 -11.41 -5.03 7.32
C CYS A 95 -10.16 -4.14 7.33
N HIS A 96 -9.01 -4.78 7.34
CA HIS A 96 -7.71 -4.13 7.14
C HIS A 96 -6.74 -5.09 6.44
N GLY A 97 -5.68 -4.53 5.87
CA GLY A 97 -4.53 -5.30 5.44
C GLY A 97 -3.38 -5.16 6.44
N VAL A 98 -2.51 -6.15 6.47
CA VAL A 98 -1.25 -6.11 7.22
C VAL A 98 -0.11 -6.25 6.22
N SER A 99 0.63 -5.18 6.00
CA SER A 99 1.68 -5.12 4.98
C SER A 99 3.06 -5.06 5.61
N PRO A 100 4.02 -5.88 5.15
CA PRO A 100 5.42 -5.72 5.49
C PRO A 100 5.97 -4.37 5.00
N TRP A 101 6.92 -3.85 5.76
CA TRP A 101 7.65 -2.63 5.45
C TRP A 101 9.08 -2.72 5.93
N SER A 102 10.03 -2.19 5.16
CA SER A 102 11.43 -2.21 5.56
C SER A 102 12.21 -1.01 5.01
N ILE A 103 13.32 -0.65 5.69
CA ILE A 103 14.34 0.23 5.15
C ILE A 103 15.55 -0.61 4.74
N PHE A 104 15.98 -0.42 3.50
CA PHE A 104 17.15 -1.06 2.93
C PHE A 104 18.26 -0.07 2.61
N VAL A 105 19.49 -0.58 2.65
CA VAL A 105 20.72 0.09 2.21
C VAL A 105 21.54 -0.87 1.36
N ARG A 106 22.46 -0.33 0.55
CA ARG A 106 23.39 -1.16 -0.23
C ARG A 106 24.32 -1.98 0.66
N PRO A 107 24.86 -3.12 0.19
CA PRO A 107 25.75 -3.99 0.95
C PRO A 107 26.97 -3.27 1.51
N GLU A 108 27.57 -2.36 0.71
CA GLU A 108 28.76 -1.58 1.07
C GLU A 108 28.49 -0.39 1.99
N SER A 109 27.23 0.00 2.22
CA SER A 109 26.87 1.13 3.09
C SER A 109 27.45 0.97 4.49
N LYS A 110 27.81 2.08 5.10
CA LYS A 110 28.27 2.14 6.51
C LYS A 110 27.13 2.05 7.52
N ILE A 111 25.88 2.25 7.07
CA ILE A 111 24.69 2.17 7.92
C ILE A 111 24.46 0.70 8.30
N ARG A 112 24.39 0.40 9.60
CA ARG A 112 24.25 -0.95 10.16
C ARG A 112 23.01 -1.13 11.03
N ARG A 113 22.49 -0.05 11.60
CA ARG A 113 21.38 -0.04 12.55
C ARG A 113 20.53 1.21 12.38
N PRO A 114 19.29 1.26 12.91
CA PRO A 114 18.40 2.41 12.73
C PRO A 114 18.99 3.76 13.16
N GLY A 115 19.78 3.81 14.23
CA GLY A 115 20.43 5.04 14.68
C GLY A 115 21.45 5.64 13.71
N ASP A 116 22.00 4.82 12.80
CA ASP A 116 22.95 5.29 11.78
C ASP A 116 22.25 6.04 10.63
N LEU A 117 20.91 6.03 10.61
CA LEU A 117 20.08 6.79 9.66
C LEU A 117 19.92 8.27 10.05
N LYS A 118 20.57 8.72 11.11
CA LYS A 118 20.56 10.13 11.53
C LYS A 118 21.00 11.03 10.38
N ASP A 119 20.14 11.98 10.01
CA ASP A 119 20.33 12.95 8.94
C ASP A 119 20.56 12.34 7.53
N VAL A 120 20.34 11.04 7.37
CA VAL A 120 20.41 10.36 6.06
C VAL A 120 19.06 10.48 5.36
N PRO A 121 18.99 11.05 4.13
CA PRO A 121 17.75 11.09 3.36
C PRO A 121 17.31 9.66 2.99
N ILE A 122 16.08 9.32 3.36
CA ILE A 122 15.47 8.02 3.07
C ILE A 122 14.47 8.20 1.93
N ALA A 123 14.62 7.43 0.86
CA ALA A 123 13.70 7.46 -0.27
C ALA A 123 12.30 7.02 0.14
N VAL A 124 11.31 7.86 -0.12
CA VAL A 124 9.88 7.62 0.13
C VAL A 124 9.03 8.04 -1.07
N GLY A 125 7.79 7.60 -1.13
CA GLY A 125 6.76 8.27 -1.90
C GLY A 125 6.04 9.28 -1.00
N MET A 126 6.07 10.55 -1.37
CA MET A 126 5.47 11.62 -0.57
C MET A 126 3.99 11.33 -0.27
N ARG A 127 3.60 11.48 1.00
CA ARG A 127 2.24 11.21 1.51
C ARG A 127 1.72 9.79 1.24
N ALA A 128 2.61 8.84 0.91
CA ALA A 128 2.31 7.42 0.81
C ALA A 128 2.73 6.69 2.09
N GLY A 129 2.41 5.39 2.19
CA GLY A 129 2.75 4.57 3.35
C GLY A 129 4.20 4.63 3.78
N SER A 130 5.12 4.70 2.82
CA SER A 130 6.55 4.86 3.10
C SER A 130 6.89 6.17 3.81
N HIS A 131 6.22 7.26 3.46
CA HIS A 131 6.44 8.56 4.09
C HIS A 131 5.99 8.59 5.56
N PHE A 132 4.85 7.96 5.86
CA PHE A 132 4.35 7.89 7.24
C PHE A 132 5.10 6.86 8.07
N ASN A 133 5.47 5.71 7.50
CA ASN A 133 6.19 4.66 8.21
C ASN A 133 7.59 5.09 8.65
N VAL A 134 8.30 5.88 7.85
CA VAL A 134 9.65 6.33 8.19
C VAL A 134 9.69 7.06 9.54
N PRO A 135 8.98 8.17 9.77
CA PRO A 135 8.99 8.81 11.09
C PRO A 135 8.40 7.91 12.16
N PHE A 136 7.29 7.20 11.88
CA PHE A 136 6.63 6.34 12.87
C PHE A 136 7.54 5.25 13.44
N ARG A 137 8.45 4.71 12.63
CA ARG A 137 9.37 3.65 13.08
C ARG A 137 10.68 4.19 13.62
N LEU A 138 11.18 5.28 13.03
CA LEU A 138 12.48 5.82 13.42
C LEU A 138 12.44 6.73 14.65
N GLU A 139 11.31 7.31 15.01
CA GLU A 139 11.20 8.16 16.23
C GLU A 139 11.48 7.38 17.53
N LYS A 140 11.50 6.04 17.48
CA LYS A 140 11.97 5.17 18.57
C LYS A 140 13.50 5.18 18.74
N TYR A 141 14.23 5.62 17.72
CA TYR A 141 15.70 5.56 17.65
C TYR A 141 16.34 6.92 17.46
N LEU A 142 15.63 7.88 16.88
CA LEU A 142 16.14 9.19 16.51
C LEU A 142 15.11 10.28 16.86
N PRO A 143 15.57 11.46 17.31
CA PRO A 143 14.73 12.66 17.35
C PRO A 143 14.15 12.98 15.97
N LEU A 144 12.93 13.49 15.91
CA LEU A 144 12.19 13.72 14.67
C LEU A 144 12.93 14.66 13.69
N GLU A 145 13.60 15.68 14.21
CA GLU A 145 14.41 16.64 13.45
C GLU A 145 15.60 16.00 12.70
N HIS A 146 16.01 14.81 13.11
CA HIS A 146 17.08 14.02 12.49
C HIS A 146 16.57 12.94 11.54
N ILE A 147 15.28 12.78 11.40
CA ILE A 147 14.65 11.87 10.43
C ILE A 147 14.42 12.63 9.14
N LYS A 148 15.17 12.28 8.09
CA LYS A 148 15.10 12.95 6.78
C LYS A 148 14.48 12.02 5.75
N THR A 149 13.56 12.56 4.95
CA THR A 149 12.95 11.85 3.83
C THR A 149 13.23 12.58 2.52
N ALA A 150 13.36 11.82 1.45
CA ALA A 150 13.47 12.34 0.09
C ALA A 150 12.35 11.76 -0.78
N ASN A 151 11.60 12.61 -1.47
CA ASN A 151 10.56 12.16 -2.39
C ASN A 151 11.19 11.57 -3.65
N VAL A 152 11.18 10.25 -3.77
CA VAL A 152 11.71 9.52 -4.93
C VAL A 152 10.56 8.89 -5.74
N GLY A 153 9.37 8.78 -5.15
CA GLY A 153 8.20 8.30 -5.86
C GLY A 153 7.82 6.85 -5.55
N GLY A 154 7.47 6.10 -6.57
CA GLY A 154 6.91 4.75 -6.45
C GLY A 154 7.87 3.70 -5.92
N PHE A 155 7.34 2.51 -5.72
CA PHE A 155 8.08 1.41 -5.10
C PHE A 155 9.29 0.99 -5.94
N GLY A 156 9.11 0.80 -7.25
CA GLY A 156 10.19 0.48 -8.18
C GLY A 156 11.24 1.60 -8.25
N ALA A 157 10.79 2.84 -8.34
CA ALA A 157 11.67 4.01 -8.39
C ALA A 157 12.62 4.10 -7.19
N ARG A 158 12.13 3.77 -5.98
CA ARG A 158 12.96 3.80 -4.76
C ARG A 158 14.03 2.72 -4.75
N LEU A 159 13.68 1.51 -5.23
CA LEU A 159 14.65 0.44 -5.38
C LEU A 159 15.67 0.76 -6.48
N ALA A 160 15.24 1.34 -7.60
CA ALA A 160 16.13 1.78 -8.67
C ALA A 160 17.12 2.86 -8.19
N ALA A 161 16.64 3.89 -7.50
CA ALA A 161 17.50 4.94 -6.95
C ALA A 161 18.54 4.39 -5.96
N LEU A 162 18.16 3.38 -5.16
CA LEU A 162 19.08 2.70 -4.26
C LEU A 162 20.14 1.89 -5.03
N LEU A 163 19.73 1.18 -6.09
CA LEU A 163 20.62 0.41 -6.96
C LEU A 163 21.61 1.32 -7.72
N ASP A 164 21.10 2.45 -8.24
CA ASP A 164 21.87 3.43 -9.02
C ASP A 164 22.75 4.35 -8.15
N LYS A 165 22.77 4.14 -6.82
CA LYS A 165 23.54 4.92 -5.84
C LYS A 165 23.13 6.38 -5.73
N GLU A 166 21.92 6.72 -6.14
CA GLU A 166 21.36 8.07 -6.05
C GLU A 166 20.86 8.40 -4.63
N ILE A 167 20.57 7.36 -3.83
CA ILE A 167 20.14 7.47 -2.46
C ILE A 167 20.85 6.42 -1.60
N GLU A 168 21.09 6.74 -0.31
CA GLU A 168 21.75 5.80 0.60
C GLU A 168 20.80 4.80 1.26
N ALA A 169 19.54 5.19 1.47
CA ALA A 169 18.54 4.36 2.12
C ALA A 169 17.18 4.49 1.43
N ALA A 170 16.43 3.40 1.37
CA ALA A 170 15.10 3.38 0.76
C ALA A 170 14.09 2.64 1.62
N SER A 171 12.91 3.24 1.77
CA SER A 171 11.73 2.62 2.37
C SER A 171 11.01 1.78 1.32
N LEU A 172 11.00 0.47 1.49
CA LEU A 172 10.47 -0.49 0.53
C LEU A 172 9.25 -1.24 1.08
N LEU A 173 8.48 -1.77 0.15
CA LEU A 173 7.27 -2.57 0.36
C LEU A 173 7.34 -3.83 -0.53
N PRO A 174 6.52 -4.86 -0.34
CA PRO A 174 6.46 -5.98 -1.27
C PRO A 174 6.07 -5.53 -2.69
N PRO A 175 6.58 -6.18 -3.74
CA PRO A 175 7.61 -7.22 -3.74
C PRO A 175 9.05 -6.66 -3.69
N GLN A 176 9.25 -5.33 -3.63
CA GLN A 176 10.58 -4.71 -3.68
C GLN A 176 11.45 -5.08 -2.47
N ILE A 177 10.85 -5.45 -1.35
CA ILE A 177 11.57 -6.03 -0.19
C ILE A 177 12.30 -7.31 -0.61
N ASP A 178 11.59 -8.24 -1.25
CA ASP A 178 12.15 -9.52 -1.67
C ASP A 178 13.14 -9.35 -2.83
N MET A 179 12.87 -8.40 -3.74
CA MET A 179 13.80 -8.02 -4.80
C MET A 179 15.10 -7.44 -4.22
N ALA A 180 15.03 -6.56 -3.23
CA ALA A 180 16.20 -6.00 -2.56
C ALA A 180 17.03 -7.08 -1.86
N LYS A 181 16.38 -8.07 -1.22
CA LYS A 181 17.04 -9.24 -0.62
C LYS A 181 17.78 -10.06 -1.67
N GLN A 182 17.18 -10.30 -2.83
CA GLN A 182 17.84 -11.02 -3.93
C GLN A 182 19.01 -10.24 -4.56
N LEU A 183 18.97 -8.91 -4.50
CA LEU A 183 20.08 -8.04 -4.90
C LEU A 183 21.20 -7.98 -3.83
N GLY A 184 21.04 -8.65 -2.70
CA GLY A 184 22.00 -8.66 -1.61
C GLY A 184 21.99 -7.37 -0.77
N PHE A 185 20.97 -6.55 -0.88
CA PHE A 185 20.82 -5.34 -0.08
C PHE A 185 20.55 -5.70 1.38
N ARG A 186 20.99 -4.82 2.30
CA ARG A 186 20.86 -5.05 3.73
C ARG A 186 19.62 -4.35 4.28
N GLU A 187 18.80 -5.11 4.97
CA GLU A 187 17.66 -4.63 5.73
C GLU A 187 18.14 -4.02 7.06
N ILE A 188 17.81 -2.78 7.32
CA ILE A 188 18.19 -2.03 8.53
C ILE A 188 17.10 -2.09 9.59
N ILE A 189 15.86 -2.04 9.16
CA ILE A 189 14.68 -2.16 10.01
C ILE A 189 13.57 -2.80 9.20
N ALA A 190 12.82 -3.71 9.82
CA ALA A 190 11.62 -4.32 9.29
C ALA A 190 10.49 -4.20 10.31
N ASP A 191 9.29 -4.01 9.82
CA ASP A 191 8.07 -3.97 10.62
C ASP A 191 6.85 -4.22 9.72
N GLU A 192 5.65 -4.19 10.29
CA GLU A 192 4.39 -4.27 9.56
C GLU A 192 3.55 -3.03 9.86
N PHE A 193 2.65 -2.68 8.95
CA PHE A 193 1.69 -1.59 9.15
C PHE A 193 0.34 -1.98 8.57
N HIS A 194 -0.71 -1.34 9.06
CA HIS A 194 -2.05 -1.57 8.55
C HIS A 194 -2.33 -0.73 7.30
N THR A 195 -3.07 -1.35 6.40
CA THR A 195 -3.67 -0.71 5.23
C THR A 195 -5.18 -0.80 5.32
N LEU A 196 -5.85 0.15 4.73
CA LEU A 196 -7.30 0.24 4.73
C LEU A 196 -7.82 0.48 3.31
N TRP A 197 -9.00 -0.03 3.04
CA TRP A 197 -9.73 0.31 1.83
C TRP A 197 -10.55 1.58 2.05
N TRP A 198 -10.74 2.34 1.00
CA TRP A 198 -11.73 3.40 0.98
C TRP A 198 -12.47 3.43 -0.34
N VAL A 199 -13.68 3.94 -0.28
CA VAL A 199 -14.63 3.97 -1.39
C VAL A 199 -15.30 5.35 -1.47
N PRO A 200 -15.84 5.74 -2.64
CA PRO A 200 -16.77 6.86 -2.72
C PRO A 200 -17.95 6.66 -1.76
N GLU A 201 -18.53 7.74 -1.28
CA GLU A 201 -19.71 7.67 -0.40
C GLU A 201 -20.90 6.96 -1.07
N SER A 202 -21.00 7.07 -2.40
CA SER A 202 -22.03 6.45 -3.24
C SER A 202 -21.79 4.99 -3.59
N ALA A 203 -20.67 4.40 -3.17
CA ALA A 203 -20.34 3.01 -3.52
C ALA A 203 -21.45 2.04 -3.06
N PRO A 204 -21.93 1.11 -3.89
CA PRO A 204 -22.94 0.14 -3.50
C PRO A 204 -22.38 -0.84 -2.47
N ARG A 205 -23.10 -0.95 -1.36
CA ARG A 205 -22.64 -1.77 -0.21
C ARG A 205 -22.47 -3.24 -0.55
N GLU A 206 -23.38 -3.79 -1.35
CA GLU A 206 -23.34 -5.21 -1.68
C GLU A 206 -22.12 -5.55 -2.56
N GLU A 207 -21.79 -4.67 -3.50
CA GLU A 207 -20.61 -4.83 -4.36
C GLU A 207 -19.30 -4.77 -3.55
N VAL A 208 -19.18 -3.79 -2.64
CA VAL A 208 -18.04 -3.68 -1.75
C VAL A 208 -17.94 -4.92 -0.85
N ARG A 209 -19.06 -5.37 -0.31
CA ARG A 209 -19.12 -6.60 0.52
C ARG A 209 -18.71 -7.84 -0.26
N ALA A 210 -19.21 -8.00 -1.48
CA ALA A 210 -18.85 -9.11 -2.35
C ALA A 210 -17.34 -9.10 -2.67
N TYR A 211 -16.79 -7.93 -2.97
CA TYR A 211 -15.34 -7.76 -3.16
C TYR A 211 -14.54 -8.19 -1.91
N LEU A 212 -14.93 -7.76 -0.72
CA LEU A 212 -14.23 -8.11 0.52
C LEU A 212 -14.34 -9.62 0.84
N ARG A 213 -15.49 -10.26 0.56
CA ARG A 213 -15.64 -11.72 0.71
C ARG A 213 -14.71 -12.48 -0.24
N ALA A 214 -14.58 -12.00 -1.48
CA ALA A 214 -13.65 -12.60 -2.44
C ALA A 214 -12.20 -12.47 -1.98
N LEU A 215 -11.80 -11.33 -1.40
CA LEU A 215 -10.46 -11.16 -0.82
C LEU A 215 -10.21 -12.08 0.39
N ASP A 216 -11.21 -12.30 1.25
CA ASP A 216 -11.11 -13.23 2.38
C ASP A 216 -10.95 -14.69 1.90
N ARG A 217 -11.64 -15.06 0.82
CA ARG A 217 -11.44 -16.38 0.17
C ARG A 217 -10.04 -16.50 -0.41
N ALA A 218 -9.54 -15.46 -1.07
CA ALA A 218 -8.17 -15.42 -1.59
C ALA A 218 -7.12 -15.53 -0.48
N GLU A 219 -7.36 -14.88 0.66
CA GLU A 219 -6.49 -15.00 1.83
C GLU A 219 -6.38 -16.44 2.30
N ARG A 220 -7.51 -17.14 2.44
CA ARG A 220 -7.53 -18.57 2.83
C ARG A 220 -6.85 -19.47 1.80
N ALA A 221 -6.99 -19.18 0.51
CA ALA A 221 -6.30 -19.91 -0.55
C ALA A 221 -4.77 -19.73 -0.46
N LEU A 222 -4.31 -18.48 -0.21
CA LEU A 222 -2.91 -18.18 0.03
C LEU A 222 -2.35 -18.85 1.28
N GLU A 223 -3.14 -18.93 2.35
CA GLU A 223 -2.75 -19.66 3.58
C GLU A 223 -2.64 -21.17 3.33
N ALA A 224 -3.50 -21.73 2.49
CA ALA A 224 -3.52 -23.16 2.19
C ALA A 224 -2.36 -23.60 1.29
N ASP A 225 -2.01 -22.80 0.27
CA ASP A 225 -0.95 -23.17 -0.69
C ASP A 225 -0.28 -21.93 -1.28
N LEU A 226 0.53 -21.24 -0.49
CA LEU A 226 1.26 -20.06 -0.94
C LEU A 226 2.16 -20.32 -2.16
N PRO A 227 2.91 -21.46 -2.24
CA PRO A 227 3.80 -21.72 -3.38
C PRO A 227 3.09 -21.69 -4.74
N LYS A 228 1.83 -22.11 -4.82
CA LYS A 228 1.03 -22.07 -6.04
C LYS A 228 0.92 -20.66 -6.62
N TYR A 229 0.84 -19.64 -5.76
CA TYR A 229 0.51 -18.27 -6.15
C TYR A 229 1.73 -17.34 -6.26
N LEU A 230 2.89 -17.72 -5.71
CA LEU A 230 4.10 -16.89 -5.77
C LEU A 230 4.50 -16.45 -7.20
N PRO A 231 4.30 -17.25 -8.26
CA PRO A 231 4.57 -16.80 -9.62
C PRO A 231 3.78 -15.55 -10.07
N LEU A 232 2.64 -15.26 -9.43
CA LEU A 232 1.83 -14.07 -9.73
C LEU A 232 2.57 -12.76 -9.42
N TRP A 233 3.58 -12.78 -8.56
CA TRP A 233 4.43 -11.62 -8.29
C TRP A 233 5.11 -11.04 -9.54
N ARG A 234 5.28 -11.83 -10.59
CA ARG A 234 5.80 -11.33 -11.87
C ARG A 234 4.99 -10.18 -12.44
N ARG A 235 3.69 -10.12 -12.14
CA ARG A 235 2.80 -9.02 -12.53
C ARG A 235 3.10 -7.71 -11.80
N CYS A 236 3.77 -7.77 -10.66
CA CYS A 236 4.12 -6.64 -9.81
C CYS A 236 5.59 -6.21 -9.92
N VAL A 237 6.39 -6.91 -10.74
CA VAL A 237 7.76 -6.48 -11.02
C VAL A 237 7.72 -5.16 -11.79
N PRO A 238 8.34 -4.08 -11.27
CA PRO A 238 8.35 -2.80 -11.96
C PRO A 238 9.02 -2.87 -13.33
N PRO A 239 8.61 -2.03 -14.29
CA PRO A 239 9.18 -2.02 -15.64
C PRO A 239 10.70 -1.94 -15.68
N GLU A 240 11.30 -1.19 -14.76
CA GLU A 240 12.76 -1.00 -14.63
C GLU A 240 13.51 -2.28 -14.29
N PHE A 241 12.81 -3.32 -13.87
CA PHE A 241 13.37 -4.58 -13.39
C PHE A 241 12.87 -5.80 -14.18
N GLN A 242 12.07 -5.62 -15.22
CA GLN A 242 11.50 -6.72 -16.02
C GLN A 242 12.55 -7.50 -16.81
N ASP A 243 13.66 -6.86 -17.16
CA ASP A 243 14.78 -7.51 -17.87
C ASP A 243 15.62 -8.41 -16.97
N ARG A 244 15.32 -8.48 -15.68
CA ARG A 244 16.00 -9.36 -14.72
C ARG A 244 15.15 -10.59 -14.41
N GLU A 245 15.82 -11.71 -14.26
CA GLU A 245 15.18 -12.90 -13.71
C GLU A 245 15.06 -12.78 -12.20
N TRP A 246 13.86 -13.04 -11.71
CA TRP A 246 13.52 -13.04 -10.29
C TRP A 246 13.03 -14.42 -9.88
N ASP A 247 13.64 -14.98 -8.85
CA ASP A 247 13.16 -16.21 -8.22
C ASP A 247 11.96 -15.89 -7.32
N THR A 248 10.77 -15.95 -7.92
CA THR A 248 9.51 -15.66 -7.20
C THR A 248 9.20 -16.70 -6.13
N SER A 249 9.80 -17.90 -6.17
CA SER A 249 9.61 -18.90 -5.11
C SER A 249 10.20 -18.47 -3.76
N ARG A 250 11.08 -17.45 -3.78
CA ARG A 250 11.71 -16.85 -2.60
C ARG A 250 11.04 -15.55 -2.16
N PHE A 251 9.95 -15.15 -2.81
CA PHE A 251 9.20 -13.97 -2.40
C PHE A 251 8.29 -14.32 -1.23
N SER A 252 8.06 -13.34 -0.39
CA SER A 252 7.06 -13.43 0.67
C SER A 252 5.65 -13.40 0.08
N ARG A 253 4.65 -13.73 0.90
CA ARG A 253 3.24 -13.55 0.51
C ARG A 253 2.84 -12.11 0.30
N GLY A 254 3.64 -11.17 0.83
CA GLY A 254 3.30 -9.76 0.85
C GLY A 254 2.21 -9.43 1.88
N GLU A 255 1.37 -8.47 1.54
CA GLU A 255 0.27 -8.05 2.39
C GLU A 255 -0.76 -9.16 2.62
N ARG A 256 -1.25 -9.26 3.86
CA ARG A 256 -2.35 -10.15 4.27
C ARG A 256 -3.65 -9.37 4.34
N PHE A 257 -4.74 -9.99 3.96
CA PHE A 257 -6.08 -9.47 4.19
C PHE A 257 -6.63 -9.99 5.53
N VAL A 258 -7.21 -9.10 6.33
CA VAL A 258 -7.81 -9.44 7.62
C VAL A 258 -9.24 -8.91 7.65
N TYR A 259 -10.23 -9.81 7.66
CA TYR A 259 -11.64 -9.42 7.69
C TYR A 259 -12.08 -9.11 9.13
N LYS A 260 -11.45 -8.08 9.70
CA LYS A 260 -11.76 -7.51 11.02
C LYS A 260 -11.43 -6.02 10.99
N PRO A 261 -12.16 -5.18 11.72
CA PRO A 261 -11.83 -3.77 11.87
C PRO A 261 -10.46 -3.58 12.52
N ILE A 262 -9.83 -2.43 12.23
CA ILE A 262 -8.68 -1.97 13.02
C ILE A 262 -9.14 -1.58 14.43
N PRO A 263 -8.24 -1.65 15.44
CA PRO A 263 -8.54 -1.11 16.76
C PRO A 263 -8.93 0.36 16.71
N ARG A 264 -9.96 0.75 17.46
CA ARG A 264 -10.41 2.15 17.54
C ARG A 264 -9.30 3.10 17.98
N GLU A 265 -8.50 2.65 18.91
CA GLU A 265 -7.33 3.38 19.41
C GLU A 265 -6.33 3.73 18.31
N GLU A 266 -6.11 2.81 17.37
CA GLU A 266 -5.23 3.06 16.22
C GLU A 266 -5.81 4.15 15.32
N PHE A 267 -7.11 4.11 15.03
CA PHE A 267 -7.78 5.17 14.28
C PHE A 267 -7.57 6.54 14.93
N GLU A 268 -7.80 6.65 16.23
CA GLU A 268 -7.66 7.90 16.98
C GLU A 268 -6.19 8.38 17.01
N GLY A 269 -5.25 7.46 17.15
CA GLY A 269 -3.81 7.73 17.16
C GLY A 269 -3.28 8.34 15.86
N VAL A 270 -3.90 8.05 14.72
CA VAL A 270 -3.47 8.58 13.42
C VAL A 270 -3.44 10.11 13.40
N PHE A 271 -4.46 10.77 13.93
CA PHE A 271 -4.56 12.23 13.90
C PHE A 271 -3.43 12.92 14.66
N GLU A 272 -3.07 12.39 15.81
CA GLU A 272 -1.96 12.93 16.62
C GLU A 272 -0.60 12.65 15.97
N GLN A 273 -0.43 11.47 15.36
CA GLN A 273 0.79 11.11 14.65
C GLN A 273 1.00 12.02 13.43
N VAL A 274 -0.01 12.16 12.56
CA VAL A 274 0.08 12.98 11.35
C VAL A 274 0.34 14.45 11.68
N LYS A 275 -0.29 14.96 12.75
CA LYS A 275 -0.05 16.30 13.26
C LYS A 275 1.39 16.48 13.75
N ARG A 276 1.89 15.55 14.56
CA ARG A 276 3.27 15.57 15.06
C ARG A 276 4.31 15.59 13.94
N TRP A 277 4.00 14.95 12.80
CA TRP A 277 4.89 14.93 11.63
C TRP A 277 4.67 16.11 10.68
N GLY A 278 3.76 17.04 10.98
CA GLY A 278 3.44 18.18 10.12
C GLY A 278 2.74 17.81 8.81
N LEU A 279 1.97 16.72 8.82
CA LEU A 279 1.29 16.17 7.64
C LEU A 279 -0.25 16.30 7.72
N ASP A 280 -0.76 17.17 8.61
CA ASP A 280 -2.17 17.30 8.96
C ASP A 280 -2.91 18.40 8.20
N GLN A 281 -2.30 19.05 7.20
CA GLN A 281 -2.81 20.26 6.53
C GLN A 281 -4.18 20.11 5.88
N HIS A 282 -4.60 18.88 5.55
CA HIS A 282 -5.87 18.61 4.86
C HIS A 282 -6.93 17.95 5.75
N LEU A 283 -6.62 17.72 7.03
CA LEU A 283 -7.55 17.09 7.96
C LEU A 283 -8.69 18.05 8.31
N LYS A 284 -9.94 17.62 8.10
CA LYS A 284 -11.16 18.39 8.36
C LYS A 284 -12.07 17.72 9.39
N GLU A 285 -12.42 16.46 9.15
CA GLU A 285 -13.30 15.67 10.01
C GLU A 285 -12.48 14.65 10.80
N ARG A 286 -12.84 14.41 12.06
CA ARG A 286 -12.16 13.45 12.94
C ARG A 286 -13.10 12.42 13.57
N SER A 287 -14.40 12.56 13.36
CA SER A 287 -15.38 11.64 13.90
C SER A 287 -15.35 10.32 13.11
N PHE A 288 -15.08 9.23 13.79
CA PHE A 288 -15.08 7.90 13.19
C PHE A 288 -16.39 7.64 12.43
N ASP A 289 -17.53 7.84 13.06
CA ASP A 289 -18.84 7.52 12.49
C ASP A 289 -19.14 8.30 11.19
N LYS A 290 -18.50 9.45 11.01
CA LYS A 290 -18.61 10.23 9.77
C LYS A 290 -17.59 9.81 8.68
N LEU A 291 -16.51 9.17 9.08
CA LEU A 291 -15.44 8.77 8.16
C LEU A 291 -15.55 7.34 7.68
N VAL A 292 -16.36 6.52 8.33
CA VAL A 292 -16.48 5.11 8.01
C VAL A 292 -17.57 4.80 7.01
N TYR A 293 -17.34 3.73 6.29
CA TYR A 293 -18.26 3.05 5.42
C TYR A 293 -18.38 1.61 5.91
N HIS A 294 -19.57 1.22 6.32
CA HIS A 294 -19.86 -0.15 6.72
C HIS A 294 -20.41 -0.91 5.51
N ALA A 295 -19.64 -1.87 4.99
CA ALA A 295 -20.12 -2.80 3.99
C ALA A 295 -21.01 -3.87 4.65
N ALA A 296 -20.69 -4.29 5.88
CA ALA A 296 -21.56 -5.15 6.67
C ALA A 296 -22.84 -4.42 7.14
N PRO A 297 -23.98 -5.16 7.33
CA PRO A 297 -25.22 -4.59 7.80
C PRO A 297 -25.14 -4.08 9.25
#